data_7bccaea00a573451fd718693ba0ed68d
#
_entry.id   7bccaea00a573451fd718693ba0ed68d
#
_cell.length_a   1.000
_cell.length_b   1.000
_cell.length_c   1.000
_cell.angle_alpha   90.00
_cell.angle_beta   90.00
_cell.angle_gamma   90.00
#
_symmetry.space_group_name_H-M   'P 1'
#
loop_
_entity.id
_entity.type
_entity.pdbx_description
1 polymer ?
#
loop_
_entity_poly.entity_id
_entity_poly.type
_entity_poly.pdbx_seq_one_letter_code
_entity_poly.pdbx_strand_id
1 'polypeptide(L)'
;MNKNTLIFILLILLLFGLALFSLSWGRFAIPIDNVVQSLMGNNTSDVQNNIIFNLRLPRILAAILVGAALAVAGATFQGIFRNPLVSPDLLGVSSGACIGAAIAILLGLGLFAIQGLAFMGGLIAVLMTMSLPKLVRRDSTIILVLSGIIISGFMMACLGLIKYLADPETQLTDIVYWQMRSLTKVDYKNLSLLSPMILLTTGALLMMRWRINVLSLLAYLNNETTVLEKVRLFFLFITSQSQTIKIIGYA
;
A
#
# COMPACT_ATOMS: atom_id res chain seq x y z
N MET A 1 4.11 -7.85 -34.05
CA MET A 1 3.85 -7.72 -32.57
C MET A 1 3.61 -6.25 -32.27
N ASN A 2 2.51 -5.90 -31.62
CA ASN A 2 2.22 -4.49 -31.29
C ASN A 2 3.28 -3.94 -30.33
N LYS A 3 3.72 -2.68 -30.52
CA LYS A 3 4.71 -2.01 -29.65
C LYS A 3 4.37 -2.13 -28.16
N ASN A 4 3.08 -2.02 -27.83
CA ASN A 4 2.60 -2.15 -26.44
C ASN A 4 2.78 -3.57 -25.89
N THR A 5 2.51 -4.60 -26.71
CA THR A 5 2.68 -6.00 -26.31
C THR A 5 4.17 -6.31 -26.04
N LEU A 6 5.08 -5.76 -26.85
CA LEU A 6 6.51 -5.92 -26.63
C LEU A 6 6.95 -5.30 -25.30
N ILE A 7 6.48 -4.08 -25.01
CA ILE A 7 6.79 -3.40 -23.75
C ILE A 7 6.29 -4.21 -22.54
N PHE A 8 5.08 -4.76 -22.58
CA PHE A 8 4.55 -5.59 -21.50
C PHE A 8 5.38 -6.87 -21.28
N ILE A 9 5.78 -7.53 -22.37
CA ILE A 9 6.63 -8.73 -22.27
C ILE A 9 7.99 -8.36 -21.64
N LEU A 10 8.60 -7.27 -22.07
CA LEU A 10 9.88 -6.81 -21.51
C LEU A 10 9.77 -6.46 -20.02
N LEU A 11 8.67 -5.81 -19.60
CA LEU A 11 8.44 -5.49 -18.19
C LEU A 11 8.24 -6.75 -17.34
N ILE A 12 7.54 -7.76 -17.85
CA ILE A 12 7.36 -9.04 -17.15
C ILE A 12 8.68 -9.78 -17.02
N LEU A 13 9.48 -9.83 -18.09
CA LEU A 13 10.81 -10.44 -18.07
C LEU A 13 11.75 -9.70 -17.10
N LEU A 14 11.70 -8.37 -17.08
CA LEU A 14 12.44 -7.55 -16.13
C LEU A 14 12.04 -7.84 -14.68
N LEU A 15 10.73 -7.92 -14.40
CA LEU A 15 10.21 -8.25 -13.07
C LEU A 15 10.70 -9.62 -12.61
N PHE A 16 10.64 -10.62 -13.50
CA PHE A 16 11.10 -11.98 -13.20
C PHE A 16 12.62 -12.02 -12.97
N GLY A 17 13.40 -11.33 -13.81
CA GLY A 17 14.84 -11.20 -13.64
C GLY A 17 15.23 -10.53 -12.34
N LEU A 18 14.54 -9.44 -11.96
CA LEU A 18 14.76 -8.75 -10.69
C LEU A 18 14.38 -9.62 -9.49
N ALA A 19 13.31 -10.41 -9.59
CA ALA A 19 12.91 -11.35 -8.53
C ALA A 19 13.98 -12.43 -8.32
N LEU A 20 14.49 -13.05 -9.38
CA LEU A 20 15.58 -14.03 -9.31
C LEU A 20 16.87 -13.39 -8.76
N PHE A 21 17.22 -12.21 -9.24
CA PHE A 21 18.38 -11.48 -8.73
C PHE A 21 18.25 -11.18 -7.23
N SER A 22 17.06 -10.78 -6.77
CA SER A 22 16.78 -10.52 -5.36
C SER A 22 16.86 -11.79 -4.49
N LEU A 23 16.58 -12.98 -5.05
CA LEU A 23 16.78 -14.26 -4.35
C LEU A 23 18.26 -14.58 -4.17
N SER A 24 19.13 -14.16 -5.10
CA SER A 24 20.58 -14.39 -5.05
C SER A 24 21.30 -13.37 -4.15
N TRP A 25 20.92 -12.10 -4.26
CA TRP A 25 21.58 -10.97 -3.61
C TRP A 25 21.07 -10.70 -2.19
N GLY A 26 22.00 -10.45 -1.24
CA GLY A 26 21.64 -10.11 0.13
C GLY A 26 22.84 -10.25 1.07
N ARG A 27 22.62 -10.10 2.39
CA ARG A 27 23.68 -10.27 3.42
C ARG A 27 24.39 -11.61 3.33
N PHE A 28 23.68 -12.64 2.93
CA PHE A 28 24.21 -13.97 2.64
C PHE A 28 24.07 -14.17 1.13
N ALA A 29 25.17 -13.99 0.38
CA ALA A 29 25.16 -14.18 -1.07
C ALA A 29 24.98 -15.67 -1.40
N ILE A 30 23.97 -16.00 -2.21
CA ILE A 30 23.69 -17.34 -2.69
C ILE A 30 23.91 -17.32 -4.21
N PRO A 31 24.79 -18.17 -4.74
CA PRO A 31 24.98 -18.28 -6.20
C PRO A 31 23.65 -18.57 -6.90
N ILE A 32 23.47 -17.99 -8.08
CA ILE A 32 22.22 -18.15 -8.86
C ILE A 32 21.95 -19.62 -9.17
N ASP A 33 22.98 -20.41 -9.42
CA ASP A 33 22.85 -21.86 -9.67
C ASP A 33 22.21 -22.57 -8.47
N ASN A 34 22.62 -22.22 -7.26
CA ASN A 34 22.04 -22.79 -6.03
C ASN A 34 20.59 -22.33 -5.82
N VAL A 35 20.26 -21.09 -6.18
CA VAL A 35 18.88 -20.59 -6.15
C VAL A 35 18.00 -21.40 -7.10
N VAL A 36 18.46 -21.61 -8.33
CA VAL A 36 17.71 -22.40 -9.31
C VAL A 36 17.55 -23.85 -8.87
N GLN A 37 18.64 -24.47 -8.35
CA GLN A 37 18.57 -25.84 -7.81
C GLN A 37 17.61 -25.96 -6.64
N SER A 38 17.61 -25.01 -5.70
CA SER A 38 16.65 -24.96 -4.60
C SER A 38 15.21 -24.85 -5.09
N LEU A 39 14.94 -23.99 -6.07
CA LEU A 39 13.61 -23.84 -6.66
C LEU A 39 13.16 -25.09 -7.44
N MET A 40 14.09 -25.89 -7.98
CA MET A 40 13.83 -27.18 -8.63
C MET A 40 13.69 -28.34 -7.65
N GLY A 41 13.86 -28.10 -6.34
CA GLY A 41 13.76 -29.15 -5.31
C GLY A 41 15.00 -30.03 -5.18
N ASN A 42 16.12 -29.65 -5.79
CA ASN A 42 17.39 -30.35 -5.63
C ASN A 42 18.04 -30.00 -4.29
N ASN A 43 18.77 -30.96 -3.71
CA ASN A 43 19.41 -30.81 -2.40
C ASN A 43 20.50 -29.72 -2.41
N THR A 44 20.14 -28.55 -1.97
CA THR A 44 21.03 -27.49 -1.50
C THR A 44 21.13 -27.55 0.04
N SER A 45 22.07 -26.81 0.63
CA SER A 45 22.19 -26.80 2.09
C SER A 45 20.91 -26.31 2.76
N ASP A 46 20.51 -26.94 3.89
CA ASP A 46 19.30 -26.57 4.65
C ASP A 46 19.24 -25.07 4.99
N VAL A 47 20.40 -24.47 5.27
CA VAL A 47 20.53 -23.04 5.56
C VAL A 47 20.16 -22.18 4.34
N GLN A 48 20.63 -22.54 3.15
CA GLN A 48 20.30 -21.81 1.91
C GLN A 48 18.80 -21.93 1.57
N ASN A 49 18.24 -23.14 1.71
CA ASN A 49 16.81 -23.37 1.50
C ASN A 49 15.97 -22.54 2.47
N ASN A 50 16.34 -22.51 3.74
CA ASN A 50 15.63 -21.70 4.74
C ASN A 50 15.67 -20.20 4.41
N ILE A 51 16.83 -19.69 3.98
CA ILE A 51 16.97 -18.28 3.58
C ILE A 51 16.13 -17.97 2.34
N ILE A 52 16.15 -18.84 1.33
CA ILE A 52 15.40 -18.64 0.09
C ILE A 52 13.89 -18.68 0.36
N PHE A 53 13.42 -19.78 0.94
CA PHE A 53 11.97 -20.02 1.07
C PHE A 53 11.34 -19.26 2.23
N ASN A 54 11.96 -19.20 3.41
CA ASN A 54 11.32 -18.63 4.59
C ASN A 54 11.62 -17.14 4.81
N LEU A 55 12.71 -16.60 4.22
CA LEU A 55 13.06 -15.20 4.41
C LEU A 55 12.89 -14.36 3.13
N ARG A 56 13.41 -14.83 1.99
CA ARG A 56 13.45 -14.01 0.77
C ARG A 56 12.18 -14.11 -0.06
N LEU A 57 11.69 -15.31 -0.28
CA LEU A 57 10.53 -15.53 -1.14
C LEU A 57 9.26 -14.82 -0.63
N PRO A 58 8.91 -14.88 0.67
CA PRO A 58 7.75 -14.14 1.17
C PRO A 58 7.86 -12.63 0.95
N ARG A 59 9.06 -12.06 1.13
CA ARG A 59 9.30 -10.62 0.92
C ARG A 59 9.16 -10.22 -0.54
N ILE A 60 9.67 -11.03 -1.47
CA ILE A 60 9.54 -10.77 -2.91
C ILE A 60 8.07 -10.86 -3.32
N LEU A 61 7.34 -11.89 -2.86
CA LEU A 61 5.91 -12.03 -3.14
C LEU A 61 5.11 -10.85 -2.58
N ALA A 62 5.42 -10.42 -1.36
CA ALA A 62 4.81 -9.22 -0.78
C ALA A 62 5.12 -7.97 -1.60
N ALA A 63 6.37 -7.77 -2.02
CA ALA A 63 6.77 -6.62 -2.82
C ALA A 63 6.02 -6.56 -4.17
N ILE A 64 5.85 -7.70 -4.83
CA ILE A 64 5.09 -7.80 -6.08
C ILE A 64 3.60 -7.47 -5.83
N LEU A 65 3.00 -8.06 -4.80
CA LEU A 65 1.59 -7.83 -4.44
C LEU A 65 1.32 -6.36 -4.10
N VAL A 66 2.16 -5.80 -3.23
CA VAL A 66 2.07 -4.39 -2.81
C VAL A 66 2.29 -3.46 -4.00
N GLY A 67 3.32 -3.72 -4.81
CA GLY A 67 3.61 -2.91 -5.99
C GLY A 67 2.46 -2.92 -7.01
N ALA A 68 1.88 -4.09 -7.27
CA ALA A 68 0.72 -4.21 -8.15
C ALA A 68 -0.50 -3.44 -7.61
N ALA A 69 -0.81 -3.59 -6.32
CA ALA A 69 -1.91 -2.88 -5.68
C ALA A 69 -1.73 -1.35 -5.72
N LEU A 70 -0.51 -0.88 -5.42
CA LEU A 70 -0.18 0.55 -5.48
C LEU A 70 -0.27 1.10 -6.90
N ALA A 71 0.16 0.34 -7.91
CA ALA A 71 0.07 0.73 -9.30
C ALA A 71 -1.40 0.88 -9.75
N VAL A 72 -2.25 -0.11 -9.46
CA VAL A 72 -3.69 -0.06 -9.78
C VAL A 72 -4.37 1.09 -9.05
N ALA A 73 -4.05 1.27 -7.78
CA ALA A 73 -4.58 2.34 -6.96
C ALA A 73 -4.15 3.71 -7.50
N GLY A 74 -2.87 3.89 -7.81
CA GLY A 74 -2.33 5.13 -8.38
C GLY A 74 -2.98 5.47 -9.72
N ALA A 75 -3.07 4.51 -10.63
CA ALA A 75 -3.71 4.69 -11.93
C ALA A 75 -5.19 5.07 -11.80
N THR A 76 -5.90 4.42 -10.87
CA THR A 76 -7.30 4.75 -10.56
C THR A 76 -7.45 6.20 -10.08
N PHE A 77 -6.56 6.63 -9.20
CA PHE A 77 -6.57 7.99 -8.66
C PHE A 77 -6.30 9.03 -9.73
N GLN A 78 -5.22 8.82 -10.50
CA GLN A 78 -4.89 9.71 -11.61
C GLN A 78 -6.03 9.79 -12.64
N GLY A 79 -6.73 8.68 -12.90
CA GLY A 79 -7.90 8.63 -13.78
C GLY A 79 -9.09 9.43 -13.24
N ILE A 80 -9.44 9.27 -11.96
CA ILE A 80 -10.55 9.96 -11.30
C ILE A 80 -10.31 11.47 -11.22
N PHE A 81 -9.10 11.87 -10.82
CA PHE A 81 -8.75 13.28 -10.65
C PHE A 81 -8.21 13.94 -11.92
N ARG A 82 -7.96 13.16 -12.99
CA ARG A 82 -7.38 13.64 -14.26
C ARG A 82 -6.13 14.48 -14.07
N ASN A 83 -5.37 14.15 -13.08
CA ASN A 83 -4.13 14.82 -12.75
C ASN A 83 -3.05 13.75 -12.48
N PRO A 84 -2.02 13.65 -13.32
CA PRO A 84 -0.96 12.66 -13.15
C PRO A 84 -0.13 12.89 -11.89
N LEU A 85 -0.23 14.05 -11.27
CA LEU A 85 0.49 14.41 -10.04
C LEU A 85 -0.23 13.95 -8.77
N VAL A 86 -1.51 13.54 -8.87
CA VAL A 86 -2.27 13.12 -7.69
C VAL A 86 -1.92 11.67 -7.36
N SER A 87 -1.55 11.47 -6.11
CA SER A 87 -1.30 10.15 -5.54
C SER A 87 -2.22 9.90 -4.34
N PRO A 88 -2.45 8.62 -4.00
CA PRO A 88 -3.24 8.25 -2.82
C PRO A 88 -2.72 8.84 -1.52
N ASP A 89 -1.43 8.96 -1.39
CA ASP A 89 -0.73 9.44 -0.20
C ASP A 89 -1.05 10.92 0.10
N LEU A 90 -1.38 11.69 -0.95
CA LEU A 90 -1.78 13.10 -0.82
C LEU A 90 -3.08 13.32 -0.03
N LEU A 91 -3.88 12.28 0.19
CA LEU A 91 -5.11 12.40 0.99
C LEU A 91 -4.94 12.04 2.46
N GLY A 92 -3.70 11.82 2.90
CA GLY A 92 -3.42 11.55 4.31
C GLY A 92 -3.74 10.13 4.78
N VAL A 93 -4.08 9.20 3.87
CA VAL A 93 -4.40 7.80 4.21
C VAL A 93 -3.30 7.17 5.04
N SER A 94 -2.05 7.31 4.58
CA SER A 94 -0.90 6.71 5.23
C SER A 94 -0.64 7.30 6.62
N SER A 95 -0.74 8.64 6.74
CA SER A 95 -0.53 9.33 8.01
C SER A 95 -1.60 8.94 9.03
N GLY A 96 -2.86 8.84 8.62
CA GLY A 96 -3.95 8.37 9.47
C GLY A 96 -3.79 6.90 9.86
N ALA A 97 -3.38 6.04 8.94
CA ALA A 97 -3.10 4.64 9.23
C ALA A 97 -1.95 4.48 10.25
N CYS A 98 -0.90 5.31 10.15
CA CYS A 98 0.19 5.34 11.13
C CYS A 98 -0.30 5.69 12.53
N ILE A 99 -1.21 6.66 12.67
CA ILE A 99 -1.81 7.00 13.98
C ILE A 99 -2.60 5.81 14.53
N GLY A 100 -3.48 5.23 13.71
CA GLY A 100 -4.30 4.10 14.13
C GLY A 100 -3.46 2.92 14.61
N ALA A 101 -2.40 2.58 13.87
CA ALA A 101 -1.44 1.56 14.28
C ALA A 101 -0.70 1.94 15.57
N ALA A 102 -0.21 3.18 15.67
CA ALA A 102 0.53 3.66 16.83
C ALA A 102 -0.32 3.63 18.11
N ILE A 103 -1.60 4.02 18.03
CA ILE A 103 -2.55 3.90 19.15
C ILE A 103 -2.70 2.44 19.58
N ALA A 104 -2.84 1.51 18.62
CA ALA A 104 -2.98 0.10 18.93
C ALA A 104 -1.73 -0.48 19.60
N ILE A 105 -0.54 -0.09 19.13
CA ILE A 105 0.75 -0.49 19.70
C ILE A 105 0.89 0.09 21.12
N LEU A 106 0.56 1.37 21.32
CA LEU A 106 0.60 2.02 22.62
C LEU A 106 -0.30 1.32 23.64
N LEU A 107 -1.46 0.84 23.21
CA LEU A 107 -2.40 0.09 24.05
C LEU A 107 -2.02 -1.39 24.21
N GLY A 108 -0.91 -1.85 23.65
CA GLY A 108 -0.45 -3.24 23.73
C GLY A 108 -1.39 -4.24 23.03
N LEU A 109 -2.16 -3.80 22.03
CA LEU A 109 -3.13 -4.63 21.34
C LEU A 109 -2.44 -5.58 20.35
N GLY A 110 -3.07 -6.73 20.09
CA GLY A 110 -2.56 -7.73 19.16
C GLY A 110 -2.66 -7.31 17.69
N LEU A 111 -2.01 -8.09 16.82
CA LEU A 111 -1.84 -7.86 15.39
C LEU A 111 -3.13 -7.44 14.66
N PHE A 112 -4.24 -8.13 14.90
CA PHE A 112 -5.53 -7.83 14.26
C PHE A 112 -6.07 -6.45 14.65
N ALA A 113 -5.92 -6.06 15.91
CA ALA A 113 -6.39 -4.76 16.40
C ALA A 113 -5.54 -3.63 15.81
N ILE A 114 -4.21 -3.81 15.72
CA ILE A 114 -3.33 -2.83 15.09
C ILE A 114 -3.76 -2.62 13.63
N GLN A 115 -4.03 -3.69 12.90
CA GLN A 115 -4.51 -3.61 11.52
C GLN A 115 -5.88 -2.94 11.40
N GLY A 116 -6.83 -3.29 12.28
CA GLY A 116 -8.15 -2.70 12.31
C GLY A 116 -8.10 -1.20 12.59
N LEU A 117 -7.33 -0.79 13.62
CA LEU A 117 -7.17 0.61 13.97
C LEU A 117 -6.38 1.40 12.92
N ALA A 118 -5.38 0.79 12.27
CA ALA A 118 -4.71 1.40 11.13
C ALA A 118 -5.68 1.67 9.97
N PHE A 119 -6.55 0.72 9.65
CA PHE A 119 -7.58 0.90 8.64
C PHE A 119 -8.53 2.04 8.98
N MET A 120 -9.05 2.05 10.21
CA MET A 120 -9.94 3.09 10.69
C MET A 120 -9.27 4.47 10.69
N GLY A 121 -8.01 4.54 11.12
CA GLY A 121 -7.23 5.78 11.10
C GLY A 121 -7.03 6.34 9.69
N GLY A 122 -6.71 5.47 8.73
CA GLY A 122 -6.64 5.85 7.32
C GLY A 122 -7.99 6.35 6.78
N LEU A 123 -9.09 5.67 7.12
CA LEU A 123 -10.44 6.06 6.73
C LEU A 123 -10.83 7.43 7.30
N ILE A 124 -10.57 7.65 8.59
CA ILE A 124 -10.84 8.92 9.28
C ILE A 124 -10.06 10.06 8.60
N ALA A 125 -8.77 9.86 8.32
CA ALA A 125 -7.96 10.87 7.66
C ALA A 125 -8.54 11.29 6.30
N VAL A 126 -9.01 10.32 5.52
CA VAL A 126 -9.65 10.59 4.24
C VAL A 126 -10.97 11.34 4.42
N LEU A 127 -11.83 10.89 5.33
CA LEU A 127 -13.10 11.57 5.60
C LEU A 127 -12.86 13.03 6.03
N MET A 128 -11.85 13.27 6.86
CA MET A 128 -11.42 14.63 7.24
C MET A 128 -10.95 15.42 6.00
N THR A 129 -10.09 14.84 5.17
CA THR A 129 -9.60 15.48 3.94
C THR A 129 -10.73 15.84 2.98
N MET A 130 -11.73 14.97 2.83
CA MET A 130 -12.88 15.23 1.95
C MET A 130 -13.90 16.19 2.55
N SER A 131 -13.92 16.39 3.85
CA SER A 131 -14.83 17.33 4.50
C SER A 131 -14.37 18.79 4.39
N LEU A 132 -13.06 19.04 4.32
CA LEU A 132 -12.48 20.37 4.26
C LEU A 132 -12.92 21.20 3.03
N PRO A 133 -12.91 20.68 1.77
CA PRO A 133 -13.41 21.41 0.62
C PRO A 133 -14.88 21.83 0.75
N LYS A 134 -15.71 20.95 1.34
CA LYS A 134 -17.13 21.24 1.62
C LYS A 134 -17.30 22.39 2.60
N LEU A 135 -16.45 22.45 3.62
CA LEU A 135 -16.47 23.52 4.63
C LEU A 135 -16.10 24.88 3.99
N VAL A 136 -15.14 24.87 3.04
CA VAL A 136 -14.70 26.07 2.31
C VAL A 136 -15.64 26.42 1.15
N ARG A 137 -16.67 25.59 0.87
CA ARG A 137 -17.62 25.77 -0.23
C ARG A 137 -16.98 25.96 -1.62
N ARG A 138 -15.89 25.26 -1.88
CA ARG A 138 -15.19 25.29 -3.16
C ARG A 138 -14.78 23.86 -3.55
N ASP A 139 -15.37 23.35 -4.62
CA ASP A 139 -15.09 22.02 -5.17
C ASP A 139 -13.99 22.10 -6.23
N SER A 140 -12.74 22.14 -5.79
CA SER A 140 -11.57 22.12 -6.67
C SER A 140 -10.62 20.97 -6.26
N THR A 141 -10.06 20.30 -7.27
CA THR A 141 -9.03 19.25 -7.03
C THR A 141 -7.81 19.81 -6.27
N ILE A 142 -7.46 21.07 -6.51
CA ILE A 142 -6.36 21.75 -5.82
C ILE A 142 -6.65 21.87 -4.33
N ILE A 143 -7.89 22.29 -3.97
CA ILE A 143 -8.29 22.40 -2.57
C ILE A 143 -8.32 21.04 -1.88
N LEU A 144 -8.73 19.99 -2.57
CA LEU A 144 -8.71 18.64 -2.04
C LEU A 144 -7.28 18.17 -1.74
N VAL A 145 -6.33 18.40 -2.65
CA VAL A 145 -4.91 18.09 -2.44
C VAL A 145 -4.34 18.90 -1.27
N LEU A 146 -4.63 20.19 -1.22
CA LEU A 146 -4.19 21.05 -0.12
C LEU A 146 -4.76 20.59 1.23
N SER A 147 -6.04 20.20 1.25
CA SER A 147 -6.69 19.62 2.43
C SER A 147 -5.98 18.35 2.90
N GLY A 148 -5.59 17.48 1.97
CA GLY A 148 -4.84 16.26 2.29
C GLY A 148 -3.46 16.56 2.90
N ILE A 149 -2.74 17.56 2.38
CA ILE A 149 -1.46 17.99 2.94
C ILE A 149 -1.65 18.50 4.37
N ILE A 150 -2.67 19.33 4.62
CA ILE A 150 -2.97 19.86 5.95
C ILE A 150 -3.30 18.73 6.93
N ILE A 151 -4.21 17.80 6.52
CA ILE A 151 -4.59 16.67 7.36
C ILE A 151 -3.40 15.74 7.62
N SER A 152 -2.57 15.47 6.61
CA SER A 152 -1.36 14.67 6.78
C SER A 152 -0.40 15.29 7.79
N GLY A 153 -0.18 16.61 7.70
CA GLY A 153 0.66 17.35 8.65
C GLY A 153 0.11 17.29 10.08
N PHE A 154 -1.21 17.49 10.24
CA PHE A 154 -1.88 17.35 11.53
C PHE A 154 -1.75 15.92 12.10
N MET A 155 -1.99 14.89 11.28
CA MET A 155 -1.84 13.50 11.69
C MET A 155 -0.38 13.19 12.08
N MET A 156 0.61 13.70 11.35
CA MET A 156 2.02 13.49 11.70
C MET A 156 2.40 14.18 13.00
N ALA A 157 1.85 15.36 13.29
CA ALA A 157 2.04 16.02 14.59
C ALA A 157 1.44 15.18 15.74
N CYS A 158 0.23 14.66 15.57
CA CYS A 158 -0.38 13.74 16.54
C CYS A 158 0.46 12.47 16.74
N LEU A 159 1.00 11.89 15.66
CA LEU A 159 1.90 10.74 15.75
C LEU A 159 3.17 11.08 16.55
N GLY A 160 3.69 12.30 16.43
CA GLY A 160 4.81 12.80 17.24
C GLY A 160 4.50 12.75 18.73
N LEU A 161 3.29 13.18 19.14
CA LEU A 161 2.83 13.09 20.52
C LEU A 161 2.71 11.65 21.02
N ILE A 162 2.16 10.76 20.18
CA ILE A 162 2.04 9.34 20.53
C ILE A 162 3.44 8.71 20.75
N LYS A 163 4.41 9.04 19.89
CA LYS A 163 5.79 8.57 20.05
C LYS A 163 6.45 9.08 21.34
N TYR A 164 6.12 10.30 21.76
CA TYR A 164 6.63 10.87 23.01
C TYR A 164 6.09 10.11 24.24
N LEU A 165 4.87 9.59 24.16
CA LEU A 165 4.21 8.81 25.24
C LEU A 165 4.60 7.33 25.22
N ALA A 166 5.16 6.84 24.11
CA ALA A 166 5.48 5.42 23.93
C ALA A 166 6.72 5.01 24.72
N ASP A 167 6.71 3.78 25.24
CA ASP A 167 7.90 3.19 25.87
C ASP A 167 9.06 3.10 24.86
N PRO A 168 10.25 3.68 25.18
CA PRO A 168 11.37 3.75 24.26
C PRO A 168 11.94 2.39 23.83
N GLU A 169 11.91 1.40 24.73
CA GLU A 169 12.56 0.10 24.49
C GLU A 169 11.72 -0.84 23.61
N THR A 170 10.40 -0.72 23.68
CA THR A 170 9.46 -1.65 23.02
C THR A 170 8.55 -0.95 22.03
N GLN A 171 7.63 -0.13 22.51
CA GLN A 171 6.54 0.46 21.71
C GLN A 171 7.02 1.45 20.67
N LEU A 172 7.99 2.31 21.02
CA LEU A 172 8.53 3.30 20.10
C LEU A 172 9.20 2.63 18.91
N THR A 173 9.95 1.57 19.14
CA THR A 173 10.61 0.79 18.10
C THR A 173 9.58 0.21 17.11
N ASP A 174 8.49 -0.39 17.61
CA ASP A 174 7.44 -0.95 16.77
C ASP A 174 6.69 0.13 15.98
N ILE A 175 6.39 1.28 16.59
CA ILE A 175 5.77 2.43 15.91
C ILE A 175 6.67 2.94 14.78
N VAL A 176 7.97 3.07 15.03
CA VAL A 176 8.94 3.52 14.02
C VAL A 176 9.04 2.52 12.87
N TYR A 177 9.15 1.22 13.19
CA TYR A 177 9.13 0.17 12.16
C TYR A 177 7.88 0.23 11.29
N TRP A 178 6.72 0.40 11.92
CA TRP A 178 5.45 0.52 11.22
C TRP A 178 5.41 1.75 10.29
N GLN A 179 5.92 2.88 10.78
CA GLN A 179 6.03 4.12 10.00
C GLN A 179 7.00 3.99 8.81
N MET A 180 8.10 3.24 8.96
CA MET A 180 9.08 3.03 7.88
C MET A 180 8.56 2.18 6.72
N ARG A 181 7.39 1.54 6.87
CA ARG A 181 6.79 0.70 5.82
C ARG A 181 7.73 -0.38 5.29
N SER A 182 8.49 -1.01 6.19
CA SER A 182 9.51 -1.99 5.83
C SER A 182 8.92 -3.37 5.57
N LEU A 183 9.39 -4.05 4.52
CA LEU A 183 9.05 -5.44 4.22
C LEU A 183 9.95 -6.46 4.94
N THR A 184 10.81 -6.03 5.86
CA THR A 184 11.82 -6.91 6.49
C THR A 184 11.24 -7.97 7.43
N LYS A 185 10.07 -7.71 8.02
CA LYS A 185 9.38 -8.64 8.93
C LYS A 185 8.28 -9.47 8.24
N VAL A 186 8.18 -9.47 6.90
CA VAL A 186 7.19 -10.30 6.19
C VAL A 186 7.54 -11.76 6.31
N ASP A 187 6.58 -12.56 6.75
CA ASP A 187 6.58 -14.01 6.75
C ASP A 187 5.35 -14.56 5.99
N TYR A 188 5.30 -15.87 5.76
CA TYR A 188 4.16 -16.50 5.09
C TYR A 188 2.85 -16.34 5.85
N LYS A 189 2.88 -16.28 7.18
CA LYS A 189 1.68 -16.13 8.01
C LYS A 189 1.04 -14.76 7.77
N ASN A 190 1.85 -13.72 7.79
CA ASN A 190 1.39 -12.36 7.49
C ASN A 190 0.93 -12.23 6.03
N LEU A 191 1.70 -12.80 5.10
CA LEU A 191 1.37 -12.77 3.68
C LEU A 191 0.06 -13.51 3.38
N SER A 192 -0.16 -14.71 3.95
CA SER A 192 -1.39 -15.47 3.73
C SER A 192 -2.64 -14.78 4.29
N LEU A 193 -2.48 -14.01 5.36
CA LEU A 193 -3.57 -13.25 5.96
C LEU A 193 -3.95 -12.01 5.13
N LEU A 194 -2.97 -11.35 4.54
CA LEU A 194 -3.15 -10.05 3.88
C LEU A 194 -3.34 -10.18 2.36
N SER A 195 -2.77 -11.21 1.74
CA SER A 195 -2.87 -11.40 0.28
C SER A 195 -4.31 -11.53 -0.23
N PRO A 196 -5.25 -12.27 0.43
CA PRO A 196 -6.62 -12.35 -0.05
C PRO A 196 -7.32 -10.99 -0.07
N MET A 197 -7.10 -10.16 0.95
CA MET A 197 -7.71 -8.83 1.04
C MET A 197 -7.17 -7.90 -0.06
N ILE A 198 -5.87 -7.94 -0.34
CA ILE A 198 -5.25 -7.15 -1.41
C ILE A 198 -5.74 -7.61 -2.78
N LEU A 199 -5.77 -8.91 -3.01
CA LEU A 199 -6.26 -9.47 -4.27
C LEU A 199 -7.73 -9.13 -4.50
N LEU A 200 -8.56 -9.22 -3.46
CA LEU A 200 -9.98 -8.94 -3.55
C LEU A 200 -10.23 -7.45 -3.85
N THR A 201 -9.55 -6.53 -3.13
CA THR A 201 -9.72 -5.09 -3.35
C THR A 201 -9.12 -4.63 -4.68
N THR A 202 -7.95 -5.15 -5.06
CA THR A 202 -7.34 -4.85 -6.36
C THR A 202 -8.18 -5.42 -7.50
N GLY A 203 -8.69 -6.65 -7.36
CA GLY A 203 -9.60 -7.29 -8.30
C GLY A 203 -10.90 -6.51 -8.45
N ALA A 204 -11.50 -6.03 -7.36
CA ALA A 204 -12.69 -5.19 -7.40
C ALA A 204 -12.45 -3.88 -8.17
N LEU A 205 -11.30 -3.22 -7.97
CA LEU A 205 -10.92 -2.02 -8.74
C LEU A 205 -10.74 -2.32 -10.23
N LEU A 206 -10.11 -3.45 -10.57
CA LEU A 206 -9.95 -3.88 -11.95
C LEU A 206 -11.28 -4.22 -12.63
N MET A 207 -12.21 -4.84 -11.91
CA MET A 207 -13.58 -5.09 -12.42
C MET A 207 -14.34 -3.77 -12.64
N MET A 208 -14.11 -2.77 -11.81
CA MET A 208 -14.74 -1.46 -11.93
C MET A 208 -14.05 -0.54 -12.95
N ARG A 209 -12.97 -0.97 -13.61
CA ARG A 209 -12.19 -0.15 -14.57
C ARG A 209 -13.06 0.56 -15.61
N TRP A 210 -14.08 -0.12 -16.13
CA TRP A 210 -14.98 0.45 -17.12
C TRP A 210 -15.81 1.60 -16.52
N ARG A 211 -16.37 1.41 -15.33
CA ARG A 211 -17.11 2.46 -14.61
C ARG A 211 -16.21 3.66 -14.28
N ILE A 212 -14.97 3.40 -13.86
CA ILE A 212 -13.98 4.44 -13.59
C ILE A 212 -13.67 5.25 -14.84
N ASN A 213 -13.49 4.59 -15.98
CA ASN A 213 -13.26 5.25 -17.26
C ASN A 213 -14.48 6.07 -17.72
N VAL A 214 -15.67 5.53 -17.58
CA VAL A 214 -16.93 6.27 -17.90
C VAL A 214 -17.10 7.49 -16.99
N LEU A 215 -16.86 7.35 -15.70
CA LEU A 215 -16.93 8.47 -14.75
C LEU A 215 -15.87 9.53 -15.07
N SER A 216 -14.66 9.12 -15.44
CA SER A 216 -13.63 10.05 -15.87
C SER A 216 -14.01 10.79 -17.16
N LEU A 217 -14.79 10.17 -18.06
CA LEU A 217 -15.31 10.78 -19.28
C LEU A 217 -16.50 11.70 -18.98
N LEU A 218 -17.44 11.27 -18.14
CA LEU A 218 -18.60 12.09 -17.72
C LEU A 218 -18.17 13.34 -16.96
N ALA A 219 -17.14 13.22 -16.11
CA ALA A 219 -16.53 14.38 -15.47
C ALA A 219 -15.89 15.35 -16.47
N TYR A 220 -15.59 14.90 -17.68
CA TYR A 220 -15.13 15.76 -18.78
C TYR A 220 -16.30 16.52 -19.43
N LEU A 221 -17.43 15.87 -19.59
CA LEU A 221 -18.54 16.42 -20.32
C LEU A 221 -19.40 17.36 -19.47
N ASN A 222 -19.51 17.12 -18.16
CA ASN A 222 -20.51 17.81 -17.31
C ASN A 222 -19.95 18.70 -16.20
N ASN A 223 -18.65 18.88 -16.05
CA ASN A 223 -18.03 19.63 -14.92
C ASN A 223 -18.58 19.30 -13.50
N GLU A 224 -19.59 18.44 -13.37
CA GLU A 224 -20.31 18.08 -12.15
C GLU A 224 -20.53 16.58 -12.04
N THR A 225 -19.47 15.83 -11.65
CA THR A 225 -19.73 14.49 -11.10
C THR A 225 -20.03 14.61 -9.62
N THR A 226 -21.17 14.07 -9.21
CA THR A 226 -21.62 14.07 -7.82
C THR A 226 -20.54 13.53 -6.90
N VAL A 227 -20.21 14.28 -5.86
CA VAL A 227 -19.23 13.93 -4.81
C VAL A 227 -19.47 12.51 -4.28
N LEU A 228 -20.72 12.02 -4.25
CA LEU A 228 -21.10 10.69 -3.81
C LEU A 228 -20.53 9.54 -4.66
N GLU A 229 -20.45 9.67 -5.98
CA GLU A 229 -19.85 8.64 -6.84
C GLU A 229 -18.31 8.63 -6.74
N LYS A 230 -17.70 9.81 -6.63
CA LYS A 230 -16.28 9.94 -6.30
C LYS A 230 -15.97 9.31 -4.94
N VAL A 231 -16.85 9.52 -3.94
CA VAL A 231 -16.74 8.94 -2.60
C VAL A 231 -16.85 7.41 -2.62
N ARG A 232 -17.79 6.84 -3.37
CA ARG A 232 -17.96 5.38 -3.46
C ARG A 232 -16.76 4.67 -4.08
N LEU A 233 -16.22 5.23 -5.17
CA LEU A 233 -14.99 4.74 -5.78
C LEU A 233 -13.79 4.93 -4.86
N PHE A 234 -13.78 6.02 -4.12
CA PHE A 234 -12.77 6.33 -3.14
C PHE A 234 -12.79 5.37 -1.93
N PHE A 235 -13.96 4.93 -1.48
CA PHE A 235 -14.08 3.92 -0.42
C PHE A 235 -13.45 2.57 -0.82
N LEU A 236 -13.70 2.13 -2.05
CA LEU A 236 -13.06 0.93 -2.60
C LEU A 236 -11.54 1.10 -2.69
N PHE A 237 -11.10 2.30 -3.06
CA PHE A 237 -9.70 2.67 -3.11
C PHE A 237 -9.02 2.65 -1.74
N ILE A 238 -9.64 3.24 -0.70
CA ILE A 238 -9.09 3.24 0.66
C ILE A 238 -8.94 1.82 1.19
N THR A 239 -9.92 0.96 0.92
CA THR A 239 -9.85 -0.44 1.31
C THR A 239 -8.62 -1.11 0.70
N SER A 240 -8.32 -0.85 -0.58
CA SER A 240 -7.12 -1.33 -1.25
C SER A 240 -5.83 -0.76 -0.65
N GLN A 241 -5.75 0.57 -0.45
CA GLN A 241 -4.55 1.24 0.08
C GLN A 241 -4.27 0.88 1.54
N SER A 242 -5.28 0.84 2.38
CA SER A 242 -5.13 0.47 3.78
C SER A 242 -4.57 -0.95 3.93
N GLN A 243 -4.95 -1.88 3.05
CA GLN A 243 -4.40 -3.23 3.05
C GLN A 243 -2.93 -3.25 2.61
N THR A 244 -2.58 -2.43 1.62
CA THR A 244 -1.20 -2.30 1.13
C THR A 244 -0.27 -1.73 2.22
N ILE A 245 -0.73 -0.69 2.94
CA ILE A 245 0.01 -0.10 4.07
C ILE A 245 0.16 -1.11 5.22
N LYS A 246 -0.83 -1.98 5.44
CA LYS A 246 -0.78 -3.03 6.44
C LYS A 246 0.32 -4.05 6.20
N ILE A 247 0.55 -4.48 4.96
CA ILE A 247 1.67 -5.40 4.65
C ILE A 247 3.00 -4.73 4.94
N ILE A 248 3.15 -3.47 4.56
CA ILE A 248 4.41 -2.72 4.74
C ILE A 248 4.68 -2.47 6.24
N GLY A 249 3.66 -2.29 7.06
CA GLY A 249 3.82 -2.03 8.49
C GLY A 249 4.10 -3.27 9.35
N TYR A 250 3.86 -4.48 8.83
CA TYR A 250 4.11 -5.76 9.52
C TYR A 250 5.21 -6.60 8.87
N ALA A 251 5.70 -6.16 7.75
CA ALA A 251 6.92 -6.66 7.16
C ALA A 251 8.14 -6.02 7.82
#